data_815c1937b1a568d3b2fbf21ac0402f04
#
_entry.id   815c1937b1a568d3b2fbf21ac0402f04
#
_cell.length_a   1.000
_cell.length_b   1.000
_cell.length_c   1.000
_cell.angle_alpha   90.00
_cell.angle_beta   90.00
_cell.angle_gamma   90.00
#
_symmetry.space_group_name_H-M   'P 1'
#
loop_
_entity.id
_entity.type
_entity.pdbx_description
1 polymer ?
#
loop_
_entity_poly.entity_id
_entity_poly.type
_entity_poly.pdbx_seq_one_letter_code
_entity_poly.pdbx_strand_id
1 'polypeptide(L)'
;MRTDVACSLTVSSPVPATALLQVAVAAPGSEQLTVISGGGSVTPEEIAVPGARVHRLEIAAGDTTITYSARVESEGSPRKVTAAEWAEFVRPSRYCPSDQLEGFASTEFDQGRPRAELVAAVAGWVGRRLVYTSGSSRPVDTAVDTLLMGRGVCRDYAHLTITLLRALEVPARLVAVYAPGLSPMDFHAVVEADVDGVWQTVDATRLAPTSSLVRICHGRDAADTAFLSLFGGRATLGAMTVTATVDGDLPAPSDEPFPLP
;
A
#
# COMPACT_ATOMS: atom_id res chain seq x y z
N MET A 1 15.45 13.38 3.18
CA MET A 1 15.49 12.59 4.45
C MET A 1 16.09 11.23 4.13
N ARG A 2 16.94 10.69 5.01
CA ARG A 2 17.51 9.34 4.86
C ARG A 2 16.68 8.36 5.69
N THR A 3 16.29 7.24 5.10
CA THR A 3 15.48 6.21 5.76
C THR A 3 16.09 4.84 5.48
N ASP A 4 16.28 4.05 6.54
CA ASP A 4 16.64 2.65 6.46
C ASP A 4 15.39 1.79 6.65
N VAL A 5 15.15 0.86 5.72
CA VAL A 5 14.01 -0.06 5.76
C VAL A 5 14.50 -1.50 5.67
N ALA A 6 13.80 -2.41 6.34
CA ALA A 6 14.06 -3.84 6.20
C ALA A 6 12.81 -4.66 6.46
N CYS A 7 12.77 -5.88 5.91
CA CYS A 7 11.80 -6.89 6.30
C CYS A 7 12.43 -8.29 6.28
N SER A 8 11.84 -9.18 7.06
CA SER A 8 12.12 -10.60 7.05
C SER A 8 10.81 -11.36 7.04
N LEU A 9 10.69 -12.32 6.12
CA LEU A 9 9.50 -13.15 5.92
C LEU A 9 9.91 -14.61 5.93
N THR A 10 9.13 -15.46 6.61
CA THR A 10 9.26 -16.91 6.51
C THR A 10 8.03 -17.47 5.81
N VAL A 11 8.22 -18.23 4.75
CA VAL A 11 7.16 -18.90 4.00
C VAL A 11 7.37 -20.39 4.11
N SER A 12 6.35 -21.12 4.56
CA SER A 12 6.38 -22.59 4.64
C SER A 12 5.51 -23.19 3.54
N SER A 13 6.02 -24.14 2.77
CA SER A 13 5.26 -24.83 1.74
C SER A 13 5.52 -26.34 1.79
N PRO A 14 4.48 -27.19 1.75
CA PRO A 14 4.64 -28.66 1.74
C PRO A 14 5.15 -29.20 0.39
N VAL A 15 5.05 -28.42 -0.67
CA VAL A 15 5.47 -28.75 -2.03
C VAL A 15 6.14 -27.53 -2.68
N PRO A 16 6.91 -27.70 -3.76
CA PRO A 16 7.42 -26.56 -4.51
C PRO A 16 6.28 -25.61 -4.95
N ALA A 17 6.53 -24.31 -4.87
CA ALA A 17 5.54 -23.28 -5.19
C ALA A 17 6.23 -22.07 -5.83
N THR A 18 5.44 -21.22 -6.50
CA THR A 18 5.88 -19.94 -7.00
C THR A 18 5.39 -18.83 -6.07
N ALA A 19 6.24 -17.88 -5.75
CA ALA A 19 5.89 -16.66 -5.01
C ALA A 19 6.15 -15.42 -5.87
N LEU A 20 5.23 -14.45 -5.80
CA LEU A 20 5.47 -13.07 -6.24
C LEU A 20 5.63 -12.19 -5.01
N LEU A 21 6.73 -11.48 -4.94
CA LEU A 21 7.13 -10.65 -3.81
C LEU A 21 7.20 -9.18 -4.25
N GLN A 22 6.61 -8.28 -3.49
CA GLN A 22 6.64 -6.84 -3.69
C GLN A 22 6.99 -6.15 -2.36
N VAL A 23 8.27 -6.21 -1.98
CA VAL A 23 8.80 -5.56 -0.77
C VAL A 23 9.93 -4.58 -1.08
N ALA A 24 10.48 -4.64 -2.29
CA ALA A 24 11.54 -3.74 -2.70
C ALA A 24 11.01 -2.32 -2.88
N VAL A 25 11.72 -1.35 -2.36
CA VAL A 25 11.38 0.07 -2.52
C VAL A 25 11.47 0.51 -3.98
N ALA A 26 10.64 1.46 -4.38
CA ALA A 26 10.55 1.91 -5.77
C ALA A 26 11.87 2.54 -6.27
N ALA A 27 12.60 3.25 -5.40
CA ALA A 27 13.83 3.96 -5.74
C ALA A 27 14.87 3.83 -4.60
N PRO A 28 15.63 2.72 -4.55
CA PRO A 28 16.66 2.55 -3.54
C PRO A 28 17.92 3.36 -3.86
N GLY A 29 18.59 3.89 -2.84
CA GLY A 29 19.98 4.34 -2.94
C GLY A 29 20.94 3.16 -2.88
N SER A 30 20.63 2.19 -1.98
CA SER A 30 21.29 0.88 -1.92
C SER A 30 20.29 -0.14 -1.38
N GLU A 31 20.39 -1.39 -1.84
CA GLU A 31 19.50 -2.46 -1.40
C GLU A 31 20.14 -3.83 -1.44
N GLN A 32 19.58 -4.75 -0.67
CA GLN A 32 19.91 -6.16 -0.69
C GLN A 32 18.65 -7.01 -0.50
N LEU A 33 18.42 -7.96 -1.42
CA LEU A 33 17.38 -8.98 -1.31
C LEU A 33 18.06 -10.34 -1.27
N THR A 34 17.79 -11.13 -0.23
CA THR A 34 18.33 -12.47 -0.04
C THR A 34 17.20 -13.46 0.16
N VAL A 35 17.24 -14.58 -0.55
CA VAL A 35 16.25 -15.65 -0.44
C VAL A 35 16.97 -16.97 -0.22
N ILE A 36 16.61 -17.68 0.86
CA ILE A 36 17.10 -19.02 1.17
C ILE A 36 15.92 -19.97 1.15
N SER A 37 15.96 -20.96 0.27
CA SER A 37 14.88 -21.95 0.12
C SER A 37 15.49 -23.34 -0.08
N GLY A 38 14.96 -24.37 0.62
CA GLY A 38 15.51 -25.72 0.56
C GLY A 38 16.98 -25.83 0.99
N GLY A 39 17.44 -24.92 1.86
CA GLY A 39 18.84 -24.84 2.32
C GLY A 39 19.82 -24.20 1.32
N GLY A 40 19.37 -23.73 0.17
CA GLY A 40 20.18 -23.05 -0.84
C GLY A 40 19.72 -21.61 -1.10
N SER A 41 20.64 -20.81 -1.66
CA SER A 41 20.31 -19.45 -2.12
C SER A 41 19.51 -19.52 -3.43
N VAL A 42 18.44 -18.73 -3.50
CA VAL A 42 17.59 -18.56 -4.70
C VAL A 42 17.79 -17.13 -5.21
N THR A 43 18.06 -17.00 -6.51
CA THR A 43 18.11 -15.69 -7.16
C THR A 43 16.72 -15.32 -7.66
N PRO A 44 16.11 -14.23 -7.16
CA PRO A 44 14.82 -13.77 -7.66
C PRO A 44 14.92 -13.26 -9.10
N GLU A 45 13.86 -13.49 -9.89
CA GLU A 45 13.66 -12.82 -11.17
C GLU A 45 12.92 -11.50 -10.91
N GLU A 46 13.56 -10.36 -11.17
CA GLU A 46 12.87 -9.06 -11.07
C GLU A 46 12.08 -8.78 -12.36
N ILE A 47 10.80 -8.51 -12.21
CA ILE A 47 9.85 -8.18 -13.28
C ILE A 47 9.38 -6.75 -13.06
N ALA A 48 9.71 -5.84 -13.98
CA ALA A 48 9.19 -4.49 -13.97
C ALA A 48 7.73 -4.49 -14.47
N VAL A 49 6.82 -4.02 -13.62
CA VAL A 49 5.42 -3.77 -13.99
C VAL A 49 5.07 -2.31 -13.71
N PRO A 50 4.04 -1.73 -14.35
CA PRO A 50 3.63 -0.37 -14.06
C PRO A 50 3.40 -0.18 -12.54
N GLY A 51 4.14 0.73 -11.94
CA GLY A 51 3.99 1.07 -10.52
C GLY A 51 4.64 0.13 -9.50
N ALA A 52 5.31 -0.95 -9.92
CA ALA A 52 5.92 -1.90 -9.00
C ALA A 52 7.17 -2.59 -9.58
N ARG A 53 8.00 -3.09 -8.67
CA ARG A 53 9.10 -4.04 -8.89
C ARG A 53 8.68 -5.38 -8.28
N VAL A 54 8.33 -6.35 -9.12
CA VAL A 54 7.86 -7.67 -8.68
C VAL A 54 9.01 -8.67 -8.76
N HIS A 55 9.28 -9.39 -7.67
CA HIS A 55 10.27 -10.45 -7.66
C HIS A 55 9.58 -11.81 -7.69
N ARG A 56 9.78 -12.56 -8.76
CA ARG A 56 9.32 -13.94 -8.89
C ARG A 56 10.33 -14.88 -8.26
N LEU A 57 9.84 -15.78 -7.42
CA LEU A 57 10.62 -16.76 -6.69
C LEU A 57 10.05 -18.16 -6.95
N GLU A 58 10.92 -19.11 -7.26
CA GLU A 58 10.58 -20.53 -7.19
C GLU A 58 11.08 -21.07 -5.84
N ILE A 59 10.15 -21.43 -4.97
CA ILE A 59 10.44 -21.88 -3.61
C ILE A 59 10.32 -23.40 -3.50
N ALA A 60 11.26 -24.03 -2.80
CA ALA A 60 11.26 -25.47 -2.54
C ALA A 60 10.22 -25.84 -1.47
N ALA A 61 9.94 -27.13 -1.36
CA ALA A 61 9.23 -27.66 -0.19
C ALA A 61 10.04 -27.41 1.09
N GLY A 62 9.35 -27.08 2.18
CA GLY A 62 9.94 -26.67 3.47
C GLY A 62 9.85 -25.16 3.67
N ASP A 63 10.75 -24.66 4.51
CA ASP A 63 10.80 -23.23 4.85
C ASP A 63 11.67 -22.45 3.89
N THR A 64 11.18 -21.28 3.52
CA THR A 64 11.89 -20.27 2.74
C THR A 64 11.98 -19.00 3.57
N THR A 65 13.20 -18.48 3.73
CA THR A 65 13.47 -17.20 4.39
C THR A 65 13.79 -16.15 3.34
N ILE A 66 13.08 -15.04 3.41
CA ILE A 66 13.25 -13.87 2.53
C ILE A 66 13.65 -12.70 3.42
N THR A 67 14.77 -12.06 3.12
CA THR A 67 15.20 -10.84 3.80
C THR A 67 15.46 -9.74 2.79
N TYR A 68 14.95 -8.55 3.07
CA TYR A 68 15.18 -7.35 2.28
C TYR A 68 15.64 -6.22 3.18
N SER A 69 16.60 -5.45 2.71
CA SER A 69 16.98 -4.19 3.34
C SER A 69 17.34 -3.16 2.28
N ALA A 70 17.02 -1.90 2.54
CA ALA A 70 17.41 -0.80 1.67
C ALA A 70 17.63 0.48 2.46
N ARG A 71 18.48 1.33 1.90
CA ARG A 71 18.65 2.72 2.30
C ARG A 71 18.08 3.62 1.21
N VAL A 72 17.22 4.55 1.62
CA VAL A 72 16.54 5.48 0.71
C VAL A 72 16.89 6.90 1.10
N GLU A 73 17.32 7.68 0.12
CA GLU A 73 17.48 9.12 0.25
C GLU A 73 16.38 9.76 -0.59
N SER A 74 15.34 10.26 0.07
CA SER A 74 14.19 10.76 -0.66
C SER A 74 13.88 12.22 -0.33
N GLU A 75 13.61 12.98 -1.39
CA GLU A 75 12.92 14.25 -1.33
C GLU A 75 11.62 14.07 -2.12
N GLY A 76 10.48 14.28 -1.47
CA GLY A 76 9.17 14.18 -2.13
C GLY A 76 9.14 15.08 -3.37
N SER A 77 8.86 14.50 -4.53
CA SER A 77 8.80 15.21 -5.79
C SER A 77 7.39 15.13 -6.36
N PRO A 78 6.73 16.26 -6.61
CA PRO A 78 5.38 16.25 -7.17
C PRO A 78 5.34 15.48 -8.51
N ARG A 79 4.50 14.44 -8.59
CA ARG A 79 4.26 13.67 -9.81
C ARG A 79 2.95 14.08 -10.44
N LYS A 80 2.99 14.47 -11.72
CA LYS A 80 1.77 14.80 -12.47
C LYS A 80 0.98 13.52 -12.77
N VAL A 81 -0.34 13.65 -12.71
CA VAL A 81 -1.27 12.62 -13.19
C VAL A 81 -1.26 12.63 -14.73
N THR A 82 -0.93 11.50 -15.32
CA THR A 82 -1.02 11.34 -16.77
C THR A 82 -2.45 10.97 -17.20
N ALA A 83 -2.80 11.18 -18.48
CA ALA A 83 -4.11 10.78 -19.00
C ALA A 83 -4.35 9.27 -18.90
N ALA A 84 -3.30 8.44 -19.03
CA ALA A 84 -3.39 7.00 -18.86
C ALA A 84 -3.67 6.62 -17.39
N GLU A 85 -2.95 7.21 -16.44
CA GLU A 85 -3.19 7.01 -15.00
C GLU A 85 -4.58 7.52 -14.60
N TRP A 86 -5.01 8.67 -15.09
CA TRP A 86 -6.36 9.17 -14.87
C TRP A 86 -7.40 8.13 -15.28
N ALA A 87 -7.31 7.61 -16.53
CA ALA A 87 -8.24 6.62 -17.05
C ALA A 87 -8.17 5.27 -16.32
N GLU A 88 -7.03 4.90 -15.77
CA GLU A 88 -6.87 3.67 -14.99
C GLU A 88 -7.44 3.81 -13.59
N PHE A 89 -7.09 4.89 -12.88
CA PHE A 89 -7.34 5.03 -11.44
C PHE A 89 -8.65 5.75 -11.08
N VAL A 90 -9.48 6.14 -12.05
CA VAL A 90 -10.85 6.62 -11.81
C VAL A 90 -11.87 5.48 -11.82
N ARG A 91 -11.54 4.31 -12.39
CA ARG A 91 -12.45 3.18 -12.59
C ARG A 91 -12.54 2.27 -11.36
N PRO A 92 -13.65 1.52 -11.18
CA PRO A 92 -13.76 0.50 -10.15
C PRO A 92 -12.70 -0.61 -10.33
N SER A 93 -12.34 -1.27 -9.22
CA SER A 93 -11.40 -2.38 -9.22
C SER A 93 -11.84 -3.47 -8.22
N ARG A 94 -11.06 -4.56 -8.10
CA ARG A 94 -11.45 -5.77 -7.34
C ARG A 94 -11.93 -5.48 -5.93
N TYR A 95 -11.22 -4.62 -5.21
CA TYR A 95 -11.53 -4.29 -3.82
C TYR A 95 -12.13 -2.89 -3.64
N CYS A 96 -12.14 -2.09 -4.71
CA CYS A 96 -12.66 -0.73 -4.73
C CYS A 96 -13.81 -0.61 -5.74
N PRO A 97 -15.01 -1.17 -5.47
CA PRO A 97 -16.17 -1.13 -6.36
C PRO A 97 -16.86 0.23 -6.28
N SER A 98 -16.26 1.27 -6.86
CA SER A 98 -16.72 2.66 -6.76
C SER A 98 -18.09 2.88 -7.39
N ASP A 99 -18.45 2.11 -8.42
CA ASP A 99 -19.76 2.07 -9.06
C ASP A 99 -20.90 1.69 -8.10
N GLN A 100 -20.60 0.98 -7.01
CA GLN A 100 -21.61 0.62 -6.01
C GLN A 100 -21.85 1.71 -4.95
N LEU A 101 -21.00 2.70 -4.84
CA LEU A 101 -21.07 3.75 -3.83
C LEU A 101 -21.27 5.17 -4.40
N GLU A 102 -21.55 5.32 -5.70
CA GLU A 102 -21.76 6.63 -6.34
C GLU A 102 -22.87 7.44 -5.67
N GLY A 103 -24.04 6.84 -5.46
CA GLY A 103 -25.17 7.50 -4.80
C GLY A 103 -24.88 7.85 -3.33
N PHE A 104 -24.16 6.98 -2.64
CA PHE A 104 -23.72 7.24 -1.26
C PHE A 104 -22.72 8.40 -1.22
N ALA A 105 -21.68 8.34 -2.02
CA ALA A 105 -20.61 9.34 -2.03
C ALA A 105 -21.13 10.73 -2.43
N SER A 106 -22.00 10.81 -3.45
CA SER A 106 -22.60 12.09 -3.89
C SER A 106 -23.55 12.71 -2.88
N THR A 107 -24.12 11.91 -2.00
CA THR A 107 -25.01 12.40 -0.91
C THR A 107 -24.18 12.86 0.31
N GLU A 108 -23.09 12.15 0.60
CA GLU A 108 -22.29 12.39 1.80
C GLU A 108 -21.29 13.55 1.62
N PHE A 109 -20.82 13.77 0.38
CA PHE A 109 -19.76 14.76 0.12
C PHE A 109 -20.20 15.84 -0.87
N ASP A 110 -19.93 17.10 -0.51
CA ASP A 110 -20.12 18.26 -1.38
C ASP A 110 -19.03 18.31 -2.46
N GLN A 111 -19.43 18.02 -3.69
CA GLN A 111 -18.55 18.03 -4.87
C GLN A 111 -18.17 19.45 -5.37
N GLY A 112 -18.80 20.49 -4.87
CA GLY A 112 -18.47 21.88 -5.17
C GLY A 112 -17.21 22.39 -4.45
N ARG A 113 -16.61 21.59 -3.56
CA ARG A 113 -15.39 21.95 -2.83
C ARG A 113 -14.16 21.93 -3.74
N PRO A 114 -13.11 22.73 -3.43
CA PRO A 114 -11.79 22.55 -3.99
C PRO A 114 -11.30 21.10 -3.85
N ARG A 115 -10.60 20.58 -4.86
CA ARG A 115 -10.19 19.17 -4.92
C ARG A 115 -9.42 18.71 -3.69
N ALA A 116 -8.47 19.51 -3.21
CA ALA A 116 -7.71 19.19 -1.99
C ALA A 116 -8.60 19.05 -0.75
N GLU A 117 -9.59 19.94 -0.59
CA GLU A 117 -10.54 19.89 0.54
C GLU A 117 -11.46 18.66 0.44
N LEU A 118 -11.90 18.29 -0.76
CA LEU A 118 -12.70 17.09 -0.99
C LEU A 118 -11.93 15.83 -0.60
N VAL A 119 -10.69 15.71 -1.06
CA VAL A 119 -9.82 14.58 -0.73
C VAL A 119 -9.58 14.47 0.79
N ALA A 120 -9.28 15.58 1.44
CA ALA A 120 -9.10 15.64 2.89
C ALA A 120 -10.40 15.31 3.65
N ALA A 121 -11.56 15.78 3.15
CA ALA A 121 -12.87 15.50 3.75
C ALA A 121 -13.21 14.00 3.69
N VAL A 122 -12.96 13.34 2.55
CA VAL A 122 -13.18 11.90 2.38
C VAL A 122 -12.26 11.10 3.31
N ALA A 123 -10.94 11.38 3.32
CA ALA A 123 -10.01 10.69 4.19
C ALA A 123 -10.36 10.88 5.68
N GLY A 124 -10.68 12.11 6.08
CA GLY A 124 -11.12 12.42 7.45
C GLY A 124 -12.44 11.74 7.82
N TRP A 125 -13.38 11.62 6.89
CA TRP A 125 -14.64 10.89 7.11
C TRP A 125 -14.37 9.39 7.34
N VAL A 126 -13.55 8.75 6.50
CA VAL A 126 -13.17 7.35 6.64
C VAL A 126 -12.47 7.11 8.00
N GLY A 127 -11.53 8.00 8.37
CA GLY A 127 -10.83 7.91 9.66
C GLY A 127 -11.76 7.98 10.88
N ARG A 128 -12.85 8.74 10.79
CA ARG A 128 -13.87 8.80 11.87
C ARG A 128 -14.88 7.67 11.81
N ARG A 129 -15.14 7.13 10.62
CA ARG A 129 -16.17 6.10 10.39
C ARG A 129 -15.70 4.71 10.83
N LEU A 130 -14.41 4.41 10.68
CA LEU A 130 -13.86 3.09 10.94
C LEU A 130 -13.13 3.03 12.28
N VAL A 131 -13.21 1.85 12.92
CA VAL A 131 -12.38 1.50 14.08
C VAL A 131 -11.23 0.61 13.61
N TYR A 132 -9.99 1.05 13.81
CA TYR A 132 -8.82 0.24 13.47
C TYR A 132 -8.76 -1.01 14.34
N THR A 133 -8.86 -2.19 13.73
CA THR A 133 -8.95 -3.46 14.46
C THR A 133 -8.13 -4.52 13.74
N SER A 134 -6.98 -4.87 14.32
CA SER A 134 -6.14 -5.95 13.79
C SER A 134 -6.90 -7.28 13.74
N GLY A 135 -6.73 -8.03 12.66
CA GLY A 135 -7.37 -9.34 12.46
C GLY A 135 -8.86 -9.30 12.13
N SER A 136 -9.48 -8.12 11.98
CA SER A 136 -10.91 -8.00 11.63
C SER A 136 -11.22 -8.18 10.15
N SER A 137 -10.22 -8.13 9.29
CA SER A 137 -10.35 -8.09 7.84
C SER A 137 -9.98 -9.43 7.22
N ARG A 138 -10.77 -9.86 6.22
CA ARG A 138 -10.49 -11.06 5.42
C ARG A 138 -9.81 -10.65 4.10
N PRO A 139 -9.04 -11.55 3.46
CA PRO A 139 -8.39 -11.26 2.18
C PRO A 139 -9.33 -10.92 1.02
N VAL A 140 -10.62 -11.24 1.16
CA VAL A 140 -11.64 -11.05 0.13
C VAL A 140 -12.53 -9.84 0.37
N ASP A 141 -12.43 -9.18 1.52
CA ASP A 141 -13.28 -8.05 1.88
C ASP A 141 -13.03 -6.84 0.96
N THR A 142 -14.12 -6.26 0.49
CA THR A 142 -14.15 -5.06 -0.36
C THR A 142 -14.38 -3.80 0.49
N ALA A 143 -14.28 -2.65 -0.14
CA ALA A 143 -14.63 -1.38 0.52
C ALA A 143 -16.08 -1.33 1.01
N VAL A 144 -17.00 -2.01 0.32
CA VAL A 144 -18.40 -2.11 0.75
C VAL A 144 -18.53 -2.95 2.03
N ASP A 145 -17.82 -4.08 2.10
CA ASP A 145 -17.78 -4.89 3.32
C ASP A 145 -17.23 -4.08 4.50
N THR A 146 -16.14 -3.34 4.27
CA THR A 146 -15.52 -2.46 5.26
C THR A 146 -16.47 -1.38 5.75
N LEU A 147 -17.18 -0.70 4.84
CA LEU A 147 -18.18 0.33 5.17
C LEU A 147 -19.28 -0.22 6.10
N LEU A 148 -19.78 -1.43 5.78
CA LEU A 148 -20.84 -2.09 6.56
C LEU A 148 -20.33 -2.58 7.92
N MET A 149 -19.12 -3.13 7.97
CA MET A 149 -18.51 -3.61 9.23
C MET A 149 -18.08 -2.47 10.16
N GLY A 150 -17.78 -1.29 9.64
CA GLY A 150 -17.32 -0.13 10.41
C GLY A 150 -15.95 -0.32 11.09
N ARG A 151 -15.15 -1.29 10.64
CA ARG A 151 -13.82 -1.61 11.17
C ARG A 151 -12.93 -2.23 10.11
N GLY A 152 -11.63 -2.13 10.28
CA GLY A 152 -10.67 -2.70 9.35
C GLY A 152 -9.22 -2.40 9.74
N VAL A 153 -8.29 -2.70 8.84
CA VAL A 153 -6.86 -2.37 8.94
C VAL A 153 -6.49 -1.34 7.85
N CYS A 154 -5.24 -0.92 7.77
CA CYS A 154 -4.76 0.11 6.83
C CYS A 154 -5.24 -0.11 5.38
N ARG A 155 -5.17 -1.37 4.88
CA ARG A 155 -5.69 -1.76 3.57
C ARG A 155 -7.16 -1.41 3.39
N ASP A 156 -7.99 -1.66 4.40
CA ASP A 156 -9.43 -1.47 4.33
C ASP A 156 -9.79 0.03 4.36
N TYR A 157 -9.06 0.81 5.17
CA TYR A 157 -9.13 2.28 5.16
C TYR A 157 -8.77 2.85 3.80
N ALA A 158 -7.68 2.36 3.21
CA ALA A 158 -7.25 2.78 1.87
C ALA A 158 -8.29 2.40 0.81
N HIS A 159 -8.81 1.16 0.81
CA HIS A 159 -9.84 0.73 -0.14
C HIS A 159 -11.11 1.57 -0.04
N LEU A 160 -11.60 1.86 1.16
CA LEU A 160 -12.80 2.68 1.33
C LEU A 160 -12.56 4.12 0.86
N THR A 161 -11.41 4.70 1.20
CA THR A 161 -11.03 6.04 0.74
C THR A 161 -10.96 6.11 -0.80
N ILE A 162 -10.27 5.15 -1.44
CA ILE A 162 -10.17 5.05 -2.90
C ILE A 162 -11.55 4.91 -3.54
N THR A 163 -12.39 4.03 -2.99
CA THR A 163 -13.73 3.78 -3.51
C THR A 163 -14.59 5.03 -3.50
N LEU A 164 -14.59 5.77 -2.39
CA LEU A 164 -15.36 7.01 -2.26
C LEU A 164 -14.81 8.11 -3.18
N LEU A 165 -13.49 8.26 -3.28
CA LEU A 165 -12.87 9.23 -4.17
C LEU A 165 -13.20 8.93 -5.65
N ARG A 166 -13.07 7.68 -6.09
CA ARG A 166 -13.42 7.28 -7.46
C ARG A 166 -14.91 7.42 -7.75
N ALA A 167 -15.80 7.17 -6.77
CA ALA A 167 -17.22 7.42 -6.88
C ALA A 167 -17.55 8.91 -7.07
N LEU A 168 -16.65 9.81 -6.68
CA LEU A 168 -16.70 11.26 -6.87
C LEU A 168 -15.84 11.72 -8.07
N GLU A 169 -15.49 10.80 -8.99
CA GLU A 169 -14.68 11.06 -10.17
C GLU A 169 -13.27 11.61 -9.87
N VAL A 170 -12.73 11.30 -8.69
CA VAL A 170 -11.35 11.61 -8.31
C VAL A 170 -10.49 10.38 -8.53
N PRO A 171 -9.53 10.39 -9.47
CA PRO A 171 -8.57 9.30 -9.60
C PRO A 171 -7.82 9.08 -8.29
N ALA A 172 -7.80 7.84 -7.83
CA ALA A 172 -7.13 7.47 -6.59
C ALA A 172 -6.55 6.07 -6.71
N ARG A 173 -5.40 5.82 -6.06
CA ARG A 173 -4.70 4.54 -6.11
C ARG A 173 -4.15 4.14 -4.75
N LEU A 174 -3.99 2.84 -4.53
CA LEU A 174 -3.35 2.31 -3.34
C LEU A 174 -1.84 2.40 -3.49
N VAL A 175 -1.17 2.80 -2.41
CA VAL A 175 0.29 2.79 -2.32
C VAL A 175 0.69 1.94 -1.12
N ALA A 176 1.49 0.90 -1.37
CA ALA A 176 2.15 0.14 -0.33
C ALA A 176 3.46 0.85 0.06
N VAL A 177 3.70 0.95 1.36
CA VAL A 177 4.83 1.72 1.89
C VAL A 177 5.47 1.04 3.10
N TYR A 178 6.74 1.34 3.34
CA TYR A 178 7.34 1.28 4.68
C TYR A 178 6.99 2.58 5.41
N ALA A 179 6.64 2.46 6.69
CA ALA A 179 6.08 3.58 7.46
C ALA A 179 6.88 3.83 8.76
N PRO A 180 7.94 4.67 8.72
CA PRO A 180 8.60 5.11 9.94
C PRO A 180 7.61 5.74 10.92
N GLY A 181 7.67 5.33 12.18
CA GLY A 181 6.75 5.79 13.23
C GLY A 181 5.51 4.92 13.44
N LEU A 182 5.19 4.00 12.53
CA LEU A 182 4.11 3.04 12.73
C LEU A 182 4.41 2.12 13.92
N SER A 183 3.43 1.90 14.80
CA SER A 183 3.56 1.03 15.98
C SER A 183 2.31 0.17 16.19
N PRO A 184 2.45 -1.20 16.23
CA PRO A 184 3.65 -1.96 15.89
C PRO A 184 4.06 -1.77 14.43
N MET A 185 5.37 -1.91 14.13
CA MET A 185 5.86 -1.80 12.76
C MET A 185 5.33 -2.92 11.88
N ASP A 186 4.85 -2.56 10.69
CA ASP A 186 4.32 -3.45 9.66
C ASP A 186 4.43 -2.76 8.30
N PHE A 187 4.15 -3.49 7.21
CA PHE A 187 3.81 -2.86 5.94
C PHE A 187 2.56 -2.01 6.10
N HIS A 188 2.54 -0.88 5.41
CA HIS A 188 1.41 0.04 5.51
C HIS A 188 0.82 0.33 4.12
N ALA A 189 -0.46 0.67 4.10
CA ALA A 189 -1.20 1.01 2.91
C ALA A 189 -1.83 2.39 3.07
N VAL A 190 -1.54 3.26 2.11
CA VAL A 190 -2.06 4.62 2.04
C VAL A 190 -2.68 4.89 0.66
N VAL A 191 -3.24 6.06 0.46
CA VAL A 191 -3.89 6.46 -0.79
C VAL A 191 -3.11 7.60 -1.42
N GLU A 192 -2.89 7.54 -2.72
CA GLU A 192 -2.61 8.72 -3.55
C GLU A 192 -3.88 9.08 -4.33
N ALA A 193 -4.22 10.35 -4.33
CA ALA A 193 -5.33 10.93 -5.06
C ALA A 193 -4.87 12.06 -6.00
N ASP A 194 -5.59 12.23 -7.09
CA ASP A 194 -5.40 13.37 -7.99
C ASP A 194 -5.91 14.67 -7.33
N VAL A 195 -4.99 15.55 -7.00
CA VAL A 195 -5.29 16.92 -6.55
C VAL A 195 -4.73 17.87 -7.58
N ASP A 196 -5.60 18.44 -8.38
CA ASP A 196 -5.28 19.45 -9.41
C ASP A 196 -4.18 18.99 -10.39
N GLY A 197 -4.25 17.73 -10.82
CA GLY A 197 -3.32 17.12 -11.77
C GLY A 197 -2.01 16.62 -11.15
N VAL A 198 -1.92 16.54 -9.80
CA VAL A 198 -0.74 16.06 -9.07
C VAL A 198 -1.15 14.97 -8.08
N TRP A 199 -0.38 13.87 -8.05
CA TRP A 199 -0.56 12.82 -7.05
C TRP A 199 -0.19 13.32 -5.66
N GLN A 200 -1.16 13.29 -4.74
CA GLN A 200 -1.01 13.67 -3.34
C GLN A 200 -1.40 12.49 -2.44
N THR A 201 -0.60 12.24 -1.43
CA THR A 201 -0.82 11.14 -0.47
C THR A 201 -1.71 11.61 0.67
N VAL A 202 -2.67 10.77 1.02
CA VAL A 202 -3.50 10.89 2.22
C VAL A 202 -3.55 9.55 2.96
N ASP A 203 -3.51 9.59 4.28
CA ASP A 203 -3.65 8.43 5.15
C ASP A 203 -4.81 8.61 6.13
N ALA A 204 -5.93 7.94 5.84
CA ALA A 204 -7.12 7.97 6.69
C ALA A 204 -6.89 7.33 8.07
N THR A 205 -5.83 6.51 8.24
CA THR A 205 -5.49 5.89 9.53
C THR A 205 -4.73 6.83 10.46
N ARG A 206 -3.91 7.74 9.90
CA ARG A 206 -3.02 8.66 10.64
C ARG A 206 -2.03 7.96 11.57
N LEU A 207 -1.64 6.73 11.23
CA LEU A 207 -0.76 5.91 12.09
C LEU A 207 0.72 6.25 11.94
N ALA A 208 1.12 6.95 10.86
CA ALA A 208 2.48 7.39 10.62
C ALA A 208 2.51 8.75 9.92
N PRO A 209 3.57 9.56 10.08
CA PRO A 209 3.72 10.81 9.32
C PRO A 209 3.83 10.54 7.81
N THR A 210 2.95 11.11 6.99
CA THR A 210 2.93 10.88 5.53
C THR A 210 4.23 11.29 4.84
N SER A 211 4.92 12.32 5.36
CA SER A 211 6.20 12.80 4.82
C SER A 211 7.40 11.88 5.09
N SER A 212 7.26 10.87 5.97
CA SER A 212 8.30 9.88 6.26
C SER A 212 8.14 8.56 5.52
N LEU A 213 7.02 8.36 4.81
CA LEU A 213 6.70 7.11 4.14
C LEU A 213 7.67 6.83 2.98
N VAL A 214 8.01 5.56 2.80
CA VAL A 214 8.87 5.09 1.71
C VAL A 214 8.06 4.16 0.80
N ARG A 215 7.91 4.55 -0.46
CA ARG A 215 7.14 3.81 -1.46
C ARG A 215 7.74 2.44 -1.77
N ILE A 216 6.90 1.41 -1.74
CA ILE A 216 7.19 0.09 -2.30
C ILE A 216 6.60 0.02 -3.72
N CYS A 217 5.29 0.12 -3.83
CA CYS A 217 4.58 0.05 -5.10
C CYS A 217 3.26 0.82 -5.05
N HIS A 218 2.62 0.99 -6.20
CA HIS A 218 1.25 1.48 -6.28
C HIS A 218 0.44 0.66 -7.29
N GLY A 219 -0.88 0.69 -7.14
CA GLY A 219 -1.80 -0.02 -8.02
C GLY A 219 -3.25 0.36 -7.75
N ARG A 220 -4.18 -0.29 -8.44
CA ARG A 220 -5.61 0.03 -8.33
C ARG A 220 -6.17 -0.27 -6.95
N ASP A 221 -5.68 -1.35 -6.33
CA ASP A 221 -6.03 -1.83 -4.99
C ASP A 221 -5.03 -2.92 -4.54
N ALA A 222 -5.35 -3.66 -3.48
CA ALA A 222 -4.48 -4.70 -2.93
C ALA A 222 -4.24 -5.89 -3.85
N ALA A 223 -5.01 -6.09 -4.93
CA ALA A 223 -4.71 -7.13 -5.91
C ALA A 223 -3.42 -6.83 -6.68
N ASP A 224 -3.15 -5.54 -6.91
CA ASP A 224 -1.94 -5.09 -7.62
C ASP A 224 -0.74 -4.86 -6.68
N THR A 225 -0.98 -4.66 -5.36
CA THR A 225 0.04 -4.20 -4.41
C THR A 225 0.32 -5.17 -3.26
N ALA A 226 -0.14 -6.42 -3.36
CA ALA A 226 0.10 -7.43 -2.35
C ALA A 226 1.62 -7.68 -2.17
N PHE A 227 2.14 -7.55 -0.95
CA PHE A 227 3.57 -7.76 -0.67
C PHE A 227 4.03 -9.19 -0.93
N LEU A 228 3.11 -10.17 -0.83
CA LEU A 228 3.36 -11.59 -1.12
C LEU A 228 2.13 -12.23 -1.73
N SER A 229 2.30 -12.92 -2.87
CA SER A 229 1.29 -13.78 -3.48
C SER A 229 1.88 -15.16 -3.73
N LEU A 230 1.17 -16.23 -3.36
CA LEU A 230 1.66 -17.60 -3.39
C LEU A 230 0.81 -18.44 -4.37
N PHE A 231 1.47 -19.20 -5.24
CA PHE A 231 0.84 -19.99 -6.29
C PHE A 231 1.39 -21.42 -6.32
N GLY A 232 0.55 -22.38 -6.72
CA GLY A 232 0.95 -23.75 -7.00
C GLY A 232 1.13 -24.65 -5.80
N GLY A 233 0.88 -24.15 -4.56
CA GLY A 233 1.07 -24.93 -3.35
C GLY A 233 0.09 -24.53 -2.25
N ARG A 234 0.24 -25.20 -1.09
CA ARG A 234 -0.42 -24.80 0.16
C ARG A 234 0.56 -23.99 1.03
N ALA A 235 1.27 -23.06 0.38
CA ALA A 235 2.23 -22.23 1.07
C ALA A 235 1.53 -21.23 2.00
N THR A 236 2.12 -20.99 3.16
CA THR A 236 1.62 -20.09 4.19
C THR A 236 2.71 -19.13 4.63
N LEU A 237 2.32 -17.88 4.88
CA LEU A 237 3.19 -16.92 5.55
C LEU A 237 3.27 -17.28 7.03
N GLY A 238 4.49 -17.45 7.53
CA GLY A 238 4.82 -17.64 8.93
C GLY A 238 5.20 -16.34 9.63
N ALA A 239 6.39 -16.30 10.23
CA ALA A 239 6.90 -15.10 10.89
C ALA A 239 7.17 -13.98 9.89
N MET A 240 6.83 -12.76 10.29
CA MET A 240 7.11 -11.54 9.54
C MET A 240 7.63 -10.46 10.49
N THR A 241 8.68 -9.76 10.09
CA THR A 241 9.14 -8.54 10.74
C THR A 241 9.35 -7.46 9.70
N VAL A 242 8.98 -6.24 10.05
CA VAL A 242 9.18 -5.05 9.21
C VAL A 242 9.81 -3.98 10.07
N THR A 243 10.80 -3.26 9.55
CA THR A 243 11.40 -2.10 10.21
C THR A 243 11.54 -0.95 9.24
N ALA A 244 11.32 0.27 9.74
CA ALA A 244 11.54 1.50 8.99
C ALA A 244 11.96 2.60 9.97
N THR A 245 13.15 3.16 9.78
CA THR A 245 13.72 4.17 10.68
C THR A 245 14.29 5.32 9.88
N VAL A 246 14.03 6.55 10.34
CA VAL A 246 14.62 7.76 9.76
C VAL A 246 15.90 8.12 10.49
N ASP A 247 16.84 8.73 9.77
CA ASP A 247 18.03 9.33 10.35
C ASP A 247 17.63 10.71 10.91
N GLY A 248 17.57 10.82 12.25
CA GLY A 248 17.11 11.99 12.99
C GLY A 248 15.68 11.86 13.54
N ASP A 249 15.04 12.99 13.80
CA ASP A 249 13.70 13.03 14.38
C ASP A 249 12.62 12.72 13.33
N LEU A 250 11.57 11.98 13.75
CA LEU A 250 10.38 11.78 12.93
C LEU A 250 9.67 13.13 12.69
N PRO A 251 9.22 13.38 11.45
CA PRO A 251 8.38 14.55 11.17
C PRO A 251 7.12 14.56 12.03
N ALA A 252 6.59 15.75 12.31
CA ALA A 252 5.29 15.84 12.95
C ALA A 252 4.20 15.28 12.02
N PRO A 253 3.19 14.56 12.55
CA PRO A 253 2.03 14.15 11.77
C PRO A 253 1.35 15.38 11.14
N SER A 254 0.96 15.25 9.86
CA SER A 254 0.21 16.29 9.14
C SER A 254 -0.97 15.64 8.42
N ASP A 255 -2.11 16.34 8.41
CA ASP A 255 -3.28 15.98 7.61
C ASP A 255 -3.21 16.58 6.19
N GLU A 256 -2.20 17.41 5.92
CA GLU A 256 -2.01 18.00 4.59
C GLU A 256 -1.56 16.93 3.61
N PRO A 257 -2.15 16.91 2.40
CA PRO A 257 -1.68 16.05 1.31
C PRO A 257 -0.21 16.31 1.01
N PHE A 258 0.57 15.23 0.87
CA PHE A 258 2.02 15.30 0.64
C PHE A 258 2.40 14.42 -0.56
N PRO A 259 3.21 14.94 -1.51
CA PRO A 259 3.70 14.11 -2.60
C PRO A 259 4.73 13.10 -2.08
N LEU A 260 4.46 11.80 -2.20
CA LEU A 260 5.45 10.77 -1.87
C LEU A 260 6.62 10.78 -2.87
N PRO A 261 7.83 10.52 -2.38
CA PRO A 261 8.99 10.32 -3.23
C PRO A 261 8.89 9.07 -4.11
#